data_9e4012993f13a27dbd80efbb06adaa95
#
_entry.id   9e4012993f13a27dbd80efbb06adaa95
#
_cell.length_a   1.000
_cell.length_b   1.000
_cell.length_c   1.000
_cell.angle_alpha   90.00
_cell.angle_beta   90.00
_cell.angle_gamma   90.00
#
_symmetry.space_group_name_H-M   'P 1'
#
loop_
_entity.id
_entity.type
_entity.pdbx_description
1 polymer ?
#
loop_
_entity_poly.entity_id
_entity_poly.type
_entity_poly.pdbx_seq_one_letter_code
_entity_poly.pdbx_strand_id
1 'polypeptide(L)'
;MEHSTEILYNRTRVYCSAVHRFGSDALLLARFSEPKRAWRAADLCSGCGIVSLEWHDRGHRGLCLGLELQPEASALLAAACAEQGIEHITPVCADLRSFREGEGSYDLCACNPPYFTAGEQAADRARATARHETDCTLDDVCKCAFRLLKDGGRLSLCHRPERLAEVLAVLRAN
;
A
#
# COMPACT_ATOMS: atom_id res chain seq x y z
N MET A 1 -16.73 -6.40 12.40
CA MET A 1 -16.13 -7.19 11.30
C MET A 1 -15.28 -8.28 11.94
N GLU A 2 -15.45 -9.55 11.52
CA GLU A 2 -14.64 -10.65 12.06
C GLU A 2 -13.23 -10.55 11.42
N HIS A 3 -12.21 -10.48 12.27
CA HIS A 3 -10.81 -10.35 11.83
C HIS A 3 -9.90 -11.20 12.73
N SER A 4 -8.79 -11.67 12.14
CA SER A 4 -7.65 -12.22 12.88
C SER A 4 -6.65 -11.10 13.17
N THR A 5 -5.84 -11.29 14.21
CA THR A 5 -4.84 -10.30 14.62
C THR A 5 -3.45 -10.90 14.49
N GLU A 6 -2.60 -10.23 13.74
CA GLU A 6 -1.17 -10.48 13.71
C GLU A 6 -0.45 -9.41 14.57
N ILE A 7 0.64 -9.79 15.23
CA ILE A 7 1.39 -8.90 16.13
C ILE A 7 2.80 -8.70 15.60
N LEU A 8 3.17 -7.46 15.32
CA LEU A 8 4.49 -7.08 14.87
C LEU A 8 5.51 -7.07 16.03
N TYR A 9 6.78 -6.86 15.72
CA TYR A 9 7.89 -7.01 16.65
C TYR A 9 7.75 -6.13 17.92
N ASN A 10 7.38 -4.86 17.75
CA ASN A 10 7.16 -3.92 18.86
C ASN A 10 5.69 -3.83 19.29
N ARG A 11 4.92 -4.91 19.09
CA ARG A 11 3.55 -5.08 19.57
C ARG A 11 2.46 -4.35 18.79
N THR A 12 2.75 -3.70 17.69
CA THR A 12 1.71 -3.15 16.80
C THR A 12 0.84 -4.30 16.27
N ARG A 13 -0.47 -4.14 16.36
CA ARG A 13 -1.45 -5.12 15.87
C ARG A 13 -1.86 -4.79 14.44
N VAL A 14 -1.88 -5.82 13.60
CA VAL A 14 -2.40 -5.76 12.23
C VAL A 14 -3.65 -6.62 12.15
N TYR A 15 -4.73 -6.07 11.65
CA TYR A 15 -5.98 -6.80 11.47
C TYR A 15 -6.09 -7.35 10.07
N CYS A 16 -6.45 -8.64 9.96
CA CYS A 16 -6.58 -9.37 8.70
C CYS A 16 -7.95 -10.04 8.62
N SER A 17 -8.52 -10.13 7.44
CA SER A 17 -9.69 -10.95 7.16
C SER A 17 -9.30 -12.21 6.38
N ALA A 18 -10.27 -13.08 6.10
CA ALA A 18 -10.04 -14.26 5.25
C ALA A 18 -9.56 -13.88 3.84
N VAL A 19 -9.91 -12.67 3.37
CA VAL A 19 -9.62 -12.17 2.00
C VAL A 19 -8.45 -11.19 1.99
N HIS A 20 -8.36 -10.33 3.01
CA HIS A 20 -7.32 -9.28 3.10
C HIS A 20 -6.25 -9.71 4.09
N ARG A 21 -5.21 -10.34 3.56
CA ARG A 21 -4.03 -10.80 4.27
C ARG A 21 -2.78 -10.20 3.61
N PHE A 22 -1.65 -10.35 4.26
CA PHE A 22 -0.35 -9.94 3.71
C PHE A 22 0.62 -11.12 3.67
N GLY A 23 1.59 -11.02 2.76
CA GLY A 23 2.70 -11.94 2.65
C GLY A 23 4.00 -11.36 3.22
N SER A 24 5.05 -12.14 3.22
CA SER A 24 6.40 -11.71 3.61
C SER A 24 6.98 -10.62 2.71
N ASP A 25 6.54 -10.54 1.47
CA ASP A 25 6.88 -9.52 0.48
C ASP A 25 6.52 -8.11 0.94
N ALA A 26 5.34 -7.93 1.54
CA ALA A 26 4.92 -6.64 2.09
C ALA A 26 5.79 -6.21 3.30
N LEU A 27 6.16 -7.15 4.17
CA LEU A 27 7.11 -6.89 5.26
C LEU A 27 8.51 -6.55 4.75
N LEU A 28 8.97 -7.24 3.70
CA LEU A 28 10.25 -6.93 3.06
C LEU A 28 10.22 -5.53 2.43
N LEU A 29 9.13 -5.17 1.75
CA LEU A 29 8.94 -3.83 1.21
C LEU A 29 8.99 -2.76 2.30
N ALA A 30 8.27 -2.96 3.40
CA ALA A 30 8.25 -2.01 4.52
C ALA A 30 9.65 -1.78 5.10
N ARG A 31 10.44 -2.85 5.26
CA ARG A 31 11.82 -2.79 5.75
C ARG A 31 12.78 -2.18 4.74
N PHE A 32 12.60 -2.46 3.46
CA PHE A 32 13.42 -1.89 2.38
C PHE A 32 13.17 -0.39 2.21
N SER A 33 11.92 0.04 2.28
CA SER A 33 11.54 1.44 2.07
C SER A 33 11.92 2.34 3.23
N GLU A 34 11.79 1.89 4.47
CA GLU A 34 12.20 2.47 5.75
C GLU A 34 12.20 4.01 5.78
N PRO A 35 11.02 4.65 5.95
CA PRO A 35 10.93 6.10 6.03
C PRO A 35 11.65 6.64 7.26
N LYS A 36 12.30 7.80 7.14
CA LYS A 36 12.82 8.49 8.34
C LYS A 36 11.67 8.84 9.28
N ARG A 37 11.96 8.94 10.58
CA ARG A 37 10.96 9.11 11.63
C ARG A 37 9.89 10.19 11.34
N ALA A 38 10.28 11.31 10.75
CA ALA A 38 9.41 12.46 10.51
C ALA A 38 8.99 12.64 9.04
N TRP A 39 9.36 11.72 8.17
CA TRP A 39 9.01 11.81 6.76
C TRP A 39 7.50 11.68 6.55
N ARG A 40 7.00 12.34 5.53
CA ARG A 40 5.65 12.11 5.04
C ARG A 40 5.68 10.94 4.06
N ALA A 41 4.98 9.87 4.38
CA ALA A 41 5.01 8.62 3.63
C ALA A 41 3.62 8.22 3.11
N ALA A 42 3.55 7.51 2.00
CA ALA A 42 2.32 6.95 1.46
C ALA A 42 2.51 5.46 1.16
N ASP A 43 1.58 4.65 1.63
CA ASP A 43 1.42 3.23 1.36
C ASP A 43 0.29 3.10 0.33
N LEU A 44 0.66 2.88 -0.94
CA LEU A 44 -0.27 2.78 -2.06
C LEU A 44 -0.71 1.34 -2.25
N CYS A 45 -2.00 1.12 -2.46
CA CYS A 45 -2.62 -0.21 -2.41
C CYS A 45 -2.37 -0.89 -1.06
N SER A 46 -2.66 -0.15 0.02
CA SER A 46 -2.22 -0.50 1.38
C SER A 46 -2.81 -1.80 1.93
N GLY A 47 -3.90 -2.31 1.32
CA GLY A 47 -4.58 -3.49 1.81
C GLY A 47 -5.02 -3.31 3.27
N CYS A 48 -4.68 -4.26 4.13
CA CYS A 48 -4.91 -4.16 5.57
C CYS A 48 -3.90 -3.25 6.31
N GLY A 49 -3.04 -2.52 5.58
CA GLY A 49 -2.12 -1.53 6.12
C GLY A 49 -0.82 -2.08 6.70
N ILE A 50 -0.41 -3.29 6.30
CA ILE A 50 0.79 -3.92 6.87
C ILE A 50 2.05 -3.07 6.70
N VAL A 51 2.24 -2.40 5.55
CA VAL A 51 3.44 -1.59 5.30
C VAL A 51 3.44 -0.36 6.21
N SER A 52 2.33 0.38 6.27
CA SER A 52 2.16 1.54 7.14
C SER A 52 2.33 1.18 8.61
N LEU A 53 1.75 0.06 9.07
CA LEU A 53 1.83 -0.41 10.46
C LEU A 53 3.21 -0.93 10.82
N GLU A 54 3.94 -1.60 9.90
CA GLU A 54 5.34 -1.99 10.12
C GLU A 54 6.25 -0.75 10.23
N TRP A 55 6.02 0.30 9.43
CA TRP A 55 6.73 1.57 9.62
C TRP A 55 6.49 2.17 11.00
N HIS A 56 5.21 2.19 11.44
CA HIS A 56 4.86 2.64 12.79
C HIS A 56 5.57 1.81 13.85
N ASP A 57 5.50 0.48 13.74
CA ASP A 57 6.12 -0.46 14.68
C ASP A 57 7.63 -0.22 14.80
N ARG A 58 8.30 0.16 13.70
CA ARG A 58 9.72 0.47 13.63
C ARG A 58 10.08 1.91 14.00
N GLY A 59 9.11 2.72 14.43
CA GLY A 59 9.37 4.05 14.97
C GLY A 59 9.09 5.23 14.05
N HIS A 60 8.50 5.02 12.86
CA HIS A 60 7.99 6.12 12.04
C HIS A 60 6.86 6.85 12.77
N ARG A 61 6.86 8.18 12.75
CA ARG A 61 5.88 9.04 13.43
C ARG A 61 5.46 10.25 12.59
N GLY A 62 5.99 10.39 11.37
CA GLY A 62 5.54 11.36 10.40
C GLY A 62 4.15 11.00 9.83
N LEU A 63 3.52 11.91 9.13
CA LEU A 63 2.24 11.64 8.48
C LEU A 63 2.38 10.48 7.49
N CYS A 64 1.47 9.52 7.59
CA CYS A 64 1.43 8.35 6.73
C CYS A 64 0.04 8.19 6.12
N LEU A 65 -0.04 8.14 4.81
CA LEU A 65 -1.26 7.82 4.06
C LEU A 65 -1.30 6.31 3.80
N GLY A 66 -2.40 5.65 4.16
CA GLY A 66 -2.73 4.30 3.70
C GLY A 66 -3.84 4.39 2.66
N LEU A 67 -3.49 4.35 1.37
CA LEU A 67 -4.44 4.52 0.27
C LEU A 67 -4.87 3.16 -0.27
N GLU A 68 -6.16 2.86 -0.19
CA GLU A 68 -6.73 1.58 -0.58
C GLU A 68 -8.06 1.76 -1.30
N LEU A 69 -8.27 1.00 -2.38
CA LEU A 69 -9.52 1.06 -3.15
C LEU A 69 -10.66 0.28 -2.48
N GLN A 70 -10.33 -0.82 -1.80
CA GLN A 70 -11.32 -1.75 -1.23
C GLN A 70 -11.76 -1.29 0.17
N PRO A 71 -13.06 -0.97 0.38
CA PRO A 71 -13.52 -0.43 1.66
C PRO A 71 -13.27 -1.36 2.86
N GLU A 72 -13.39 -2.68 2.66
CA GLU A 72 -13.17 -3.65 3.73
C GLU A 72 -11.71 -3.68 4.19
N ALA A 73 -10.78 -3.60 3.25
CA ALA A 73 -9.35 -3.57 3.55
C ALA A 73 -8.95 -2.26 4.25
N SER A 74 -9.42 -1.12 3.73
CA SER A 74 -9.20 0.19 4.35
C SER A 74 -9.79 0.25 5.78
N ALA A 75 -10.94 -0.38 6.01
CA ALA A 75 -11.56 -0.45 7.33
C ALA A 75 -10.73 -1.27 8.34
N LEU A 76 -9.99 -2.29 7.91
CA LEU A 76 -9.07 -3.05 8.79
C LEU A 76 -7.94 -2.14 9.28
N LEU A 77 -7.32 -1.35 8.41
CA LEU A 77 -6.30 -0.38 8.80
C LEU A 77 -6.88 0.69 9.73
N ALA A 78 -8.08 1.21 9.43
CA ALA A 78 -8.74 2.20 10.26
C ALA A 78 -9.03 1.66 11.68
N ALA A 79 -9.53 0.44 11.78
CA ALA A 79 -9.77 -0.21 13.07
C ALA A 79 -8.46 -0.42 13.86
N ALA A 80 -7.41 -0.90 13.19
CA ALA A 80 -6.10 -1.08 13.81
C ALA A 80 -5.51 0.23 14.33
N CYS A 81 -5.64 1.33 13.60
CA CYS A 81 -5.19 2.64 14.03
C CYS A 81 -6.01 3.15 15.24
N ALA A 82 -7.33 3.09 15.14
CA ALA A 82 -8.24 3.60 16.19
C ALA A 82 -8.05 2.88 17.51
N GLU A 83 -8.01 1.55 17.52
CA GLU A 83 -7.89 0.74 18.74
C GLU A 83 -6.50 0.81 19.40
N GLN A 84 -5.48 1.29 18.67
CA GLN A 84 -4.12 1.43 19.19
C GLN A 84 -3.70 2.89 19.40
N GLY A 85 -4.61 3.86 19.14
CA GLY A 85 -4.32 5.29 19.29
C GLY A 85 -3.24 5.79 18.31
N ILE A 86 -3.20 5.22 17.10
CA ILE A 86 -2.24 5.60 16.05
C ILE A 86 -2.85 6.74 15.23
N GLU A 87 -2.49 7.98 15.53
CA GLU A 87 -3.11 9.17 14.93
C GLU A 87 -2.40 9.67 13.66
N HIS A 88 -1.14 9.32 13.43
CA HIS A 88 -0.35 9.80 12.31
C HIS A 88 -0.50 8.96 11.03
N ILE A 89 -1.19 7.83 11.08
CA ILE A 89 -1.58 7.04 9.91
C ILE A 89 -3.02 7.41 9.56
N THR A 90 -3.24 7.82 8.33
CA THR A 90 -4.56 8.19 7.79
C THR A 90 -4.99 7.16 6.76
N PRO A 91 -5.89 6.23 7.09
CA PRO A 91 -6.51 5.34 6.14
C PRO A 91 -7.45 6.12 5.21
N VAL A 92 -7.29 5.93 3.91
CA VAL A 92 -8.15 6.58 2.90
C VAL A 92 -8.64 5.52 1.92
N CYS A 93 -9.97 5.39 1.83
CA CYS A 93 -10.60 4.52 0.83
C CYS A 93 -10.86 5.35 -0.44
N ALA A 94 -9.97 5.24 -1.43
CA ALA A 94 -10.09 5.97 -2.69
C ALA A 94 -9.29 5.29 -3.82
N ASP A 95 -9.67 5.65 -5.06
CA ASP A 95 -8.93 5.24 -6.25
C ASP A 95 -7.67 6.11 -6.42
N LEU A 96 -6.50 5.47 -6.44
CA LEU A 96 -5.21 6.16 -6.60
C LEU A 96 -5.10 6.95 -7.92
N ARG A 97 -5.86 6.56 -8.96
CA ARG A 97 -5.88 7.27 -10.26
C ARG A 97 -6.48 8.66 -10.15
N SER A 98 -7.43 8.84 -9.25
CA SER A 98 -8.14 10.11 -9.01
C SER A 98 -7.67 10.84 -7.74
N PHE A 99 -6.91 10.20 -6.87
CA PHE A 99 -6.44 10.79 -5.61
C PHE A 99 -5.47 11.94 -5.85
N ARG A 100 -5.69 13.09 -5.17
CA ARG A 100 -4.93 14.34 -5.38
C ARG A 100 -4.45 15.01 -4.10
N GLU A 101 -4.87 14.54 -2.92
CA GLU A 101 -4.48 15.19 -1.66
C GLU A 101 -2.99 15.08 -1.39
N GLY A 102 -2.36 16.20 -1.08
CA GLY A 102 -0.95 16.26 -0.71
C GLY A 102 0.01 16.05 -1.88
N GLU A 103 -0.40 16.38 -3.12
CA GLU A 103 0.52 16.36 -4.27
C GLU A 103 1.82 17.12 -3.99
N GLY A 104 2.95 16.56 -4.43
CA GLY A 104 4.28 17.15 -4.26
C GLY A 104 4.78 17.26 -2.82
N SER A 105 4.17 16.52 -1.86
CA SER A 105 4.53 16.69 -0.44
C SER A 105 5.08 15.45 0.26
N TYR A 106 5.07 14.30 -0.39
CA TYR A 106 5.54 13.05 0.22
C TYR A 106 7.03 12.82 -0.02
N ASP A 107 7.72 12.38 1.03
CA ASP A 107 9.13 11.97 0.97
C ASP A 107 9.30 10.58 0.38
N LEU A 108 8.30 9.72 0.62
CA LEU A 108 8.31 8.32 0.25
C LEU A 108 6.92 7.86 -0.17
N CYS A 109 6.85 7.15 -1.29
CA CYS A 109 5.74 6.27 -1.61
C CYS A 109 6.24 4.82 -1.62
N ALA A 110 5.46 3.90 -1.09
CA ALA A 110 5.68 2.46 -1.25
C ALA A 110 4.44 1.81 -1.84
N CYS A 111 4.63 0.76 -2.63
CA CYS A 111 3.53 -0.01 -3.19
C CYS A 111 3.91 -1.48 -3.33
N ASN A 112 3.06 -2.35 -2.79
CA ASN A 112 3.03 -3.77 -3.10
C ASN A 112 1.76 -4.03 -3.95
N PRO A 113 1.81 -3.77 -5.28
CA PRO A 113 0.61 -3.82 -6.11
C PRO A 113 0.11 -5.26 -6.26
N PRO A 114 -1.18 -5.47 -6.53
CA PRO A 114 -1.69 -6.80 -6.84
C PRO A 114 -0.99 -7.36 -8.10
N TYR A 115 -0.40 -8.56 -7.98
CA TYR A 115 0.37 -9.20 -9.04
C TYR A 115 -0.54 -10.02 -9.95
N PHE A 116 -1.29 -9.41 -10.84
CA PHE A 116 -2.07 -10.13 -11.82
C PHE A 116 -1.26 -10.38 -13.09
N THR A 117 -1.09 -11.64 -13.46
CA THR A 117 -0.58 -12.03 -14.79
C THR A 117 -1.76 -12.21 -15.74
N ALA A 118 -1.55 -11.91 -17.04
CA ALA A 118 -2.59 -12.02 -18.07
C ALA A 118 -3.23 -13.44 -18.18
N GLY A 119 -2.57 -14.48 -17.66
CA GLY A 119 -3.08 -15.86 -17.66
C GLY A 119 -3.88 -16.23 -16.40
N GLU A 120 -3.57 -15.63 -15.24
CA GLU A 120 -4.30 -15.85 -13.98
C GLU A 120 -5.62 -15.08 -13.96
N GLN A 121 -5.72 -14.03 -14.76
CA GLN A 121 -6.93 -13.21 -14.90
C GLN A 121 -8.16 -13.99 -15.36
N ALA A 122 -8.02 -15.11 -16.07
CA ALA A 122 -9.18 -15.84 -16.61
C ALA A 122 -9.92 -16.67 -15.57
N ALA A 123 -9.22 -17.29 -14.62
CA ALA A 123 -9.85 -18.10 -13.56
C ALA A 123 -10.31 -17.24 -12.37
N ASP A 124 -9.60 -16.15 -12.05
CA ASP A 124 -9.96 -15.21 -11.00
C ASP A 124 -10.90 -14.10 -11.47
N ARG A 125 -10.95 -13.76 -12.76
CA ARG A 125 -11.98 -12.86 -13.33
C ARG A 125 -13.39 -13.34 -13.06
N ALA A 126 -13.67 -14.63 -13.07
CA ALA A 126 -14.98 -15.16 -12.71
C ALA A 126 -15.32 -14.92 -11.22
N ARG A 127 -14.31 -14.84 -10.35
CA ARG A 127 -14.45 -14.46 -8.93
C ARG A 127 -14.35 -12.95 -8.72
N ALA A 128 -13.57 -12.25 -9.54
CA ALA A 128 -13.36 -10.81 -9.54
C ALA A 128 -14.52 -10.02 -10.15
N THR A 129 -15.29 -10.63 -11.07
CA THR A 129 -16.51 -10.03 -11.65
C THR A 129 -17.60 -9.75 -10.59
N ALA A 130 -17.53 -10.42 -9.44
CA ALA A 130 -18.37 -10.13 -8.28
C ALA A 130 -17.84 -8.95 -7.41
N ARG A 131 -16.64 -8.46 -7.67
CA ARG A 131 -16.00 -7.34 -6.98
C ARG A 131 -15.64 -6.33 -8.05
N HIS A 132 -16.16 -5.12 -7.99
CA HIS A 132 -15.87 -4.02 -8.92
C HIS A 132 -14.37 -3.69 -8.99
N GLU A 133 -13.57 -4.59 -9.54
CA GLU A 133 -12.13 -4.42 -9.68
C GLU A 133 -11.83 -3.75 -11.01
N THR A 134 -11.53 -2.51 -10.91
CA THR A 134 -10.82 -1.79 -11.94
C THR A 134 -9.34 -2.14 -11.79
N ASP A 135 -8.77 -2.83 -12.78
CA ASP A 135 -7.37 -3.22 -12.80
C ASP A 135 -6.46 -1.99 -12.57
N CYS A 136 -5.86 -1.89 -11.40
CA CYS A 136 -4.80 -0.91 -11.14
C CYS A 136 -3.54 -1.42 -11.83
N THR A 137 -3.03 -0.67 -12.79
CA THR A 137 -1.80 -1.00 -13.51
C THR A 137 -0.57 -0.45 -12.78
N LEU A 138 0.61 -0.98 -13.10
CA LEU A 138 1.87 -0.42 -12.60
C LEU A 138 2.05 1.04 -13.04
N ASP A 139 1.60 1.40 -14.23
CA ASP A 139 1.61 2.76 -14.75
C ASP A 139 0.75 3.71 -13.89
N ASP A 140 -0.43 3.27 -13.45
CA ASP A 140 -1.28 4.04 -12.53
C ASP A 140 -0.59 4.28 -11.19
N VAL A 141 0.07 3.27 -10.64
CA VAL A 141 0.87 3.39 -9.40
C VAL A 141 2.00 4.40 -9.58
N CYS A 142 2.77 4.30 -10.68
CA CYS A 142 3.87 5.23 -10.95
C CYS A 142 3.37 6.67 -11.11
N LYS A 143 2.28 6.88 -11.86
CA LYS A 143 1.65 8.21 -12.02
C LYS A 143 1.15 8.78 -10.70
N CYS A 144 0.53 7.95 -9.86
CA CYS A 144 0.10 8.38 -8.53
C CYS A 144 1.30 8.76 -7.66
N ALA A 145 2.31 7.90 -7.60
CA ALA A 145 3.52 8.17 -6.82
C ALA A 145 4.24 9.43 -7.31
N PHE A 146 4.39 9.63 -8.63
CA PHE A 146 4.99 10.82 -9.20
C PHE A 146 4.26 12.11 -8.78
N ARG A 147 2.92 12.09 -8.76
CA ARG A 147 2.13 13.24 -8.31
C ARG A 147 2.32 13.53 -6.81
N LEU A 148 2.37 12.49 -5.98
CA LEU A 148 2.45 12.65 -4.53
C LEU A 148 3.85 13.03 -4.05
N LEU A 149 4.88 12.51 -4.70
CA LEU A 149 6.27 12.72 -4.30
C LEU A 149 6.70 14.16 -4.53
N LYS A 150 7.44 14.69 -3.57
CA LYS A 150 8.19 15.94 -3.74
C LYS A 150 9.45 15.70 -4.59
N ASP A 151 10.10 16.77 -5.03
CA ASP A 151 11.41 16.68 -5.69
C ASP A 151 12.41 15.95 -4.79
N GLY A 152 13.06 14.91 -5.34
CA GLY A 152 13.97 14.04 -4.61
C GLY A 152 13.28 13.01 -3.70
N GLY A 153 11.95 12.92 -3.74
CA GLY A 153 11.20 11.86 -3.07
C GLY A 153 11.47 10.49 -3.69
N ARG A 154 11.13 9.41 -2.98
CA ARG A 154 11.44 8.04 -3.39
C ARG A 154 10.17 7.20 -3.58
N LEU A 155 10.13 6.38 -4.64
CA LEU A 155 9.18 5.29 -4.79
C LEU A 155 9.87 3.96 -4.50
N SER A 156 9.32 3.15 -3.61
CA SER A 156 9.71 1.77 -3.34
C SER A 156 8.62 0.83 -3.85
N LEU A 157 9.00 -0.11 -4.70
CA LEU A 157 8.07 -1.09 -5.29
C LEU A 157 8.49 -2.51 -4.93
N CYS A 158 7.54 -3.36 -4.59
CA CYS A 158 7.70 -4.80 -4.63
C CYS A 158 7.08 -5.32 -5.92
N HIS A 159 7.78 -6.19 -6.65
CA HIS A 159 7.25 -6.78 -7.89
C HIS A 159 7.93 -8.12 -8.19
N ARG A 160 7.28 -8.95 -9.01
CA ARG A 160 7.83 -10.22 -9.48
C ARG A 160 9.07 -9.98 -10.36
N PRO A 161 10.18 -10.72 -10.17
CA PRO A 161 11.42 -10.50 -10.91
C PRO A 161 11.29 -10.73 -12.43
N GLU A 162 10.36 -11.59 -12.86
CA GLU A 162 10.07 -11.85 -14.27
C GLU A 162 9.55 -10.62 -15.01
N ARG A 163 8.99 -9.66 -14.27
CA ARG A 163 8.47 -8.40 -14.85
C ARG A 163 9.44 -7.22 -14.71
N LEU A 164 10.69 -7.46 -14.36
CA LEU A 164 11.68 -6.40 -14.14
C LEU A 164 11.83 -5.47 -15.37
N ALA A 165 11.84 -6.02 -16.57
CA ALA A 165 11.95 -5.22 -17.79
C ALA A 165 10.77 -4.27 -17.96
N GLU A 166 9.56 -4.73 -17.66
CA GLU A 166 8.34 -3.91 -17.69
C GLU A 166 8.39 -2.82 -16.61
N VAL A 167 8.76 -3.18 -15.38
CA VAL A 167 8.91 -2.22 -14.28
C VAL A 167 9.86 -1.09 -14.67
N LEU A 168 11.02 -1.42 -15.24
CA LEU A 168 12.00 -0.43 -15.68
C LEU A 168 11.47 0.45 -16.84
N ALA A 169 10.71 -0.14 -17.77
CA ALA A 169 10.11 0.60 -18.87
C ALA A 169 9.07 1.63 -18.35
N VAL A 170 8.19 1.19 -17.45
CA VAL A 170 7.16 2.07 -16.86
C VAL A 170 7.80 3.18 -16.01
N LEU A 171 8.80 2.86 -15.18
CA LEU A 171 9.51 3.86 -14.38
C LEU A 171 10.23 4.91 -15.23
N ARG A 172 10.70 4.56 -16.44
CA ARG A 172 11.34 5.50 -17.36
C ARG A 172 10.34 6.39 -18.10
N ALA A 173 9.10 5.94 -18.27
CA ALA A 173 8.06 6.65 -18.98
C ALA A 173 7.36 7.71 -18.11
N ASN A 174 7.47 7.59 -16.77
CA ASN A 174 6.88 8.49 -15.78
C ASN A 174 7.95 9.27 -15.02
#